data_9a4b81f8a7d06b812c8e0108333cb170
#
_entry.id   9a4b81f8a7d06b812c8e0108333cb170
#
_cell.length_a   1.000
_cell.length_b   1.000
_cell.length_c   1.000
_cell.angle_alpha   90.00
_cell.angle_beta   90.00
_cell.angle_gamma   90.00
#
_symmetry.space_group_name_H-M   'P 1'
#
loop_
_entity.id
_entity.type
_entity.pdbx_description
1 polymer ?
#
loop_
_entity_poly.entity_id
_entity_poly.type
_entity_poly.pdbx_seq_one_letter_code
_entity_poly.pdbx_strand_id
1 'polypeptide(L)'
;MSAPTRNEPGLSRREELSVSTDAMSSAPWKAAGAAGVVVTGADLALHLVGGHLDVPTALSAGTVALFAVAGGGALLRGQGGRAMRWARENPWRFALLPGIATAIVVFVLSVVVGSSGMFGGAFTAVWHGAVAYGLTGVVGSVAGTRKRRTK
;
A
#
# COMPACT_ATOMS: atom_id res chain seq x y z
N MET A 1 -1.33 -39.18 -22.28
CA MET A 1 -0.30 -38.38 -21.59
C MET A 1 -1.03 -37.42 -20.65
N SER A 2 -1.16 -37.76 -19.36
CA SER A 2 -1.82 -36.97 -18.35
C SER A 2 -0.82 -35.94 -17.83
N ALA A 3 -1.14 -34.64 -17.99
CA ALA A 3 -0.35 -33.57 -17.40
C ALA A 3 -0.38 -33.68 -15.87
N PRO A 4 0.75 -33.57 -15.17
CA PRO A 4 0.76 -33.59 -13.73
C PRO A 4 0.08 -32.29 -13.23
N THR A 5 -1.07 -32.43 -12.59
CA THR A 5 -1.68 -31.36 -11.79
C THR A 5 -0.74 -31.09 -10.61
N ARG A 6 0.11 -30.08 -10.75
CA ARG A 6 0.97 -29.60 -9.68
C ARG A 6 0.09 -28.86 -8.67
N ASN A 7 -0.48 -29.61 -7.72
CA ASN A 7 -1.00 -29.05 -6.48
C ASN A 7 0.22 -28.54 -5.69
N GLU A 8 0.70 -27.35 -5.99
CA GLU A 8 1.60 -26.65 -5.10
C GLU A 8 0.81 -26.30 -3.85
N PRO A 9 1.21 -26.79 -2.66
CA PRO A 9 0.56 -26.39 -1.43
C PRO A 9 0.67 -24.88 -1.31
N GLY A 10 -0.45 -24.20 -1.16
CA GLY A 10 -0.47 -22.74 -0.98
C GLY A 10 0.46 -22.36 0.17
N LEU A 11 1.17 -21.24 0.03
CA LEU A 11 2.07 -20.76 1.07
C LEU A 11 1.31 -20.64 2.39
N SER A 12 1.95 -21.04 3.49
CA SER A 12 1.43 -20.79 4.82
C SER A 12 1.32 -19.27 5.07
N ARG A 13 0.45 -18.84 5.97
CA ARG A 13 0.28 -17.41 6.29
C ARG A 13 1.60 -16.72 6.72
N ARG A 14 2.49 -17.46 7.38
CA ARG A 14 3.83 -16.96 7.76
C ARG A 14 4.73 -16.77 6.55
N GLU A 15 4.70 -17.69 5.60
CA GLU A 15 5.47 -17.59 4.37
C GLU A 15 4.95 -16.47 3.48
N GLU A 16 3.62 -16.26 3.40
CA GLU A 16 3.03 -15.13 2.68
C GLU A 16 3.48 -13.78 3.25
N LEU A 17 3.51 -13.65 4.59
CA LEU A 17 4.00 -12.44 5.24
C LEU A 17 5.48 -12.20 4.99
N SER A 18 6.33 -13.23 5.09
CA SER A 18 7.77 -13.08 4.84
C SER A 18 8.04 -12.69 3.39
N VAL A 19 7.39 -13.34 2.44
CA VAL A 19 7.52 -13.04 1.01
C VAL A 19 7.01 -11.62 0.68
N SER A 20 5.91 -11.19 1.32
CA SER A 20 5.39 -9.82 1.15
C SER A 20 6.34 -8.77 1.71
N THR A 21 6.94 -9.04 2.87
CA THR A 21 7.93 -8.15 3.50
C THR A 21 9.19 -8.03 2.66
N ASP A 22 9.69 -9.15 2.14
CA ASP A 22 10.84 -9.18 1.24
C ASP A 22 10.57 -8.41 -0.06
N ALA A 23 9.37 -8.56 -0.63
CA ALA A 23 8.98 -7.78 -1.80
C ALA A 23 8.91 -6.27 -1.48
N MET A 24 8.41 -5.91 -0.30
CA MET A 24 8.31 -4.53 0.17
C MET A 24 9.67 -3.88 0.46
N SER A 25 10.70 -4.68 0.82
CA SER A 25 12.06 -4.17 1.02
C SER A 25 12.65 -3.54 -0.25
N SER A 26 12.22 -3.99 -1.42
CA SER A 26 12.62 -3.44 -2.73
C SER A 26 11.83 -2.19 -3.16
N ALA A 27 10.93 -1.69 -2.30
CA ALA A 27 10.10 -0.53 -2.62
C ALA A 27 10.94 0.74 -2.82
N PRO A 28 10.49 1.66 -3.67
CA PRO A 28 11.19 2.93 -3.91
C PRO A 28 10.94 3.92 -2.78
N TRP A 29 11.44 3.66 -1.58
CA TRP A 29 11.14 4.42 -0.36
C TRP A 29 11.42 5.92 -0.47
N LYS A 30 12.46 6.34 -1.23
CA LYS A 30 12.74 7.76 -1.48
C LYS A 30 11.59 8.42 -2.27
N ALA A 31 11.12 7.76 -3.33
CA ALA A 31 10.00 8.27 -4.12
C ALA A 31 8.68 8.22 -3.33
N ALA A 32 8.48 7.17 -2.54
CA ALA A 32 7.31 7.04 -1.68
C ALA A 32 7.28 8.14 -0.61
N GLY A 33 8.41 8.41 0.06
CA GLY A 33 8.54 9.49 1.02
C GLY A 33 8.27 10.86 0.38
N ALA A 34 8.85 11.12 -0.79
CA ALA A 34 8.60 12.36 -1.54
C ALA A 34 7.11 12.51 -1.90
N ALA A 35 6.44 11.44 -2.37
CA ALA A 35 5.01 11.46 -2.66
C ALA A 35 4.18 11.76 -1.41
N GLY A 36 4.50 11.14 -0.27
CA GLY A 36 3.84 11.42 0.99
C GLY A 36 3.96 12.89 1.40
N VAL A 37 5.17 13.45 1.36
CA VAL A 37 5.41 14.87 1.68
C VAL A 37 4.65 15.80 0.74
N VAL A 38 4.69 15.55 -0.55
CA VAL A 38 3.99 16.38 -1.56
C VAL A 38 2.48 16.34 -1.33
N VAL A 39 1.89 15.16 -1.10
CA VAL A 39 0.45 15.05 -0.86
C VAL A 39 0.06 15.72 0.46
N THR A 40 0.81 15.51 1.53
CA THR A 40 0.57 16.22 2.81
C THR A 40 0.64 17.73 2.63
N GLY A 41 1.66 18.23 1.94
CA GLY A 41 1.82 19.69 1.70
C GLY A 41 0.72 20.27 0.83
N ALA A 42 0.32 19.56 -0.21
CA ALA A 42 -0.77 19.98 -1.09
C ALA A 42 -2.12 20.03 -0.33
N ASP A 43 -2.40 19.01 0.48
CA ASP A 43 -3.62 18.94 1.27
C ASP A 43 -3.67 20.04 2.32
N LEU A 44 -2.56 20.30 3.04
CA LEU A 44 -2.44 21.43 3.96
C LEU A 44 -2.66 22.77 3.26
N ALA A 45 -2.10 22.96 2.07
CA ALA A 45 -2.29 24.18 1.30
C ALA A 45 -3.76 24.40 0.91
N LEU A 46 -4.46 23.33 0.51
CA LEU A 46 -5.90 23.39 0.20
C LEU A 46 -6.73 23.75 1.42
N HIS A 47 -6.44 23.16 2.57
CA HIS A 47 -7.13 23.47 3.83
C HIS A 47 -6.88 24.91 4.28
N LEU A 48 -5.65 25.43 4.10
CA LEU A 48 -5.33 26.84 4.37
C LEU A 48 -6.14 27.80 3.50
N VAL A 49 -6.29 27.51 2.21
CA VAL A 49 -7.15 28.30 1.31
C VAL A 49 -8.62 28.24 1.75
N GLY A 50 -9.06 27.10 2.31
CA GLY A 50 -10.38 26.93 2.91
C GLY A 50 -10.57 27.60 4.26
N GLY A 51 -9.54 28.26 4.80
CA GLY A 51 -9.61 29.01 6.07
C GLY A 51 -9.52 28.15 7.34
N HIS A 52 -9.10 26.88 7.23
CA HIS A 52 -8.89 26.00 8.38
C HIS A 52 -7.63 25.15 8.19
N LEU A 53 -7.06 24.68 9.28
CA LEU A 53 -5.90 23.77 9.27
C LEU A 53 -6.34 22.43 9.83
N ASP A 54 -6.29 21.40 8.98
CA ASP A 54 -6.55 19.99 9.37
C ASP A 54 -5.28 19.15 9.16
N VAL A 55 -4.36 19.28 10.11
CA VAL A 55 -3.08 18.55 10.08
C VAL A 55 -3.27 17.01 10.11
N PRO A 56 -4.15 16.44 10.95
CA PRO A 56 -4.39 15.00 10.97
C PRO A 56 -4.84 14.44 9.63
N THR A 57 -5.76 15.10 8.95
CA THR A 57 -6.26 14.68 7.63
C THR A 57 -5.15 14.74 6.59
N ALA A 58 -4.38 15.82 6.54
CA ALA A 58 -3.27 15.98 5.61
C ALA A 58 -2.18 14.88 5.81
N LEU A 59 -1.81 14.59 7.06
CA LEU A 59 -0.87 13.51 7.37
C LEU A 59 -1.42 12.13 6.98
N SER A 60 -2.71 11.92 7.14
CA SER A 60 -3.37 10.67 6.73
C SER A 60 -3.34 10.49 5.21
N ALA A 61 -3.64 11.55 4.45
CA ALA A 61 -3.56 11.54 2.99
C ALA A 61 -2.12 11.28 2.50
N GLY A 62 -1.13 11.94 3.11
CA GLY A 62 0.29 11.70 2.81
C GLY A 62 0.73 10.27 3.14
N THR A 63 0.22 9.68 4.22
CA THR A 63 0.49 8.30 4.59
C THR A 63 -0.06 7.32 3.55
N VAL A 64 -1.28 7.54 3.06
CA VAL A 64 -1.85 6.76 1.95
C VAL A 64 -0.96 6.83 0.72
N ALA A 65 -0.55 8.05 0.31
CA ALA A 65 0.31 8.26 -0.85
C ALA A 65 1.65 7.55 -0.69
N LEU A 66 2.27 7.63 0.49
CA LEU A 66 3.53 6.97 0.81
C LEU A 66 3.42 5.45 0.59
N PHE A 67 2.46 4.80 1.23
CA PHE A 67 2.34 3.35 1.16
C PHE A 67 1.80 2.85 -0.18
N ALA A 68 0.94 3.61 -0.87
CA ALA A 68 0.49 3.28 -2.22
C ALA A 68 1.64 3.35 -3.23
N VAL A 69 2.49 4.39 -3.15
CA VAL A 69 3.68 4.52 -4.01
C VAL A 69 4.74 3.47 -3.65
N ALA A 70 4.95 3.17 -2.37
CA ALA A 70 5.87 2.12 -1.96
C ALA A 70 5.41 0.76 -2.48
N GLY A 71 4.15 0.36 -2.23
CA GLY A 71 3.59 -0.91 -2.67
C GLY A 71 3.47 -1.02 -4.19
N GLY A 72 2.85 -0.04 -4.84
CA GLY A 72 2.74 0.00 -6.30
C GLY A 72 4.09 0.07 -6.99
N GLY A 73 5.01 0.88 -6.47
CA GLY A 73 6.36 1.04 -6.98
C GLY A 73 7.21 -0.23 -6.84
N ALA A 74 7.05 -1.00 -5.76
CA ALA A 74 7.67 -2.30 -5.62
C ALA A 74 7.23 -3.24 -6.75
N LEU A 75 5.92 -3.31 -7.04
CA LEU A 75 5.37 -4.13 -8.11
C LEU A 75 5.85 -3.72 -9.50
N LEU A 76 6.03 -2.42 -9.75
CA LEU A 76 6.47 -1.90 -11.05
C LEU A 76 7.97 -2.08 -11.27
N ARG A 77 8.81 -1.79 -10.26
CA ARG A 77 10.28 -1.81 -10.36
C ARG A 77 10.88 -3.20 -10.20
N GLY A 78 10.15 -4.13 -9.63
CA GLY A 78 10.65 -5.40 -9.15
C GLY A 78 11.55 -6.15 -10.13
N GLN A 79 12.84 -6.16 -9.84
CA GLN A 79 13.81 -7.03 -10.47
C GLN A 79 13.73 -8.41 -9.79
N GLY A 80 13.36 -9.36 -10.56
CA GLY A 80 13.30 -10.79 -10.55
C GLY A 80 13.73 -11.61 -9.31
N GLY A 81 13.20 -11.40 -8.10
CA GLY A 81 13.27 -12.38 -7.01
C GLY A 81 12.01 -13.24 -6.92
N ARG A 82 12.07 -14.35 -6.18
CA ARG A 82 10.92 -15.24 -5.90
C ARG A 82 9.77 -14.44 -5.26
N ALA A 83 10.08 -13.59 -4.30
CA ALA A 83 9.13 -12.74 -3.59
C ALA A 83 8.38 -11.78 -4.53
N MET A 84 9.10 -11.13 -5.44
CA MET A 84 8.50 -10.20 -6.39
C MET A 84 7.64 -10.90 -7.45
N ARG A 85 8.01 -12.12 -7.84
CA ARG A 85 7.20 -12.94 -8.75
C ARG A 85 5.87 -13.27 -8.09
N TRP A 86 5.91 -13.76 -6.85
CA TRP A 86 4.72 -14.07 -6.07
C TRP A 86 3.84 -12.83 -5.86
N ALA A 87 4.41 -11.67 -5.51
CA ALA A 87 3.66 -10.43 -5.33
C ALA A 87 2.92 -9.99 -6.61
N ARG A 88 3.52 -10.19 -7.78
CA ARG A 88 2.88 -9.91 -9.09
C ARG A 88 1.80 -10.92 -9.47
N GLU A 89 1.96 -12.16 -9.08
CA GLU A 89 0.95 -13.21 -9.29
C GLU A 89 -0.23 -13.06 -8.33
N ASN A 90 0.02 -12.46 -7.15
CA ASN A 90 -0.97 -12.25 -6.09
C ASN A 90 -1.05 -10.79 -5.64
N PRO A 91 -1.37 -9.82 -6.54
CA PRO A 91 -1.28 -8.39 -6.24
C PRO A 91 -2.19 -7.96 -5.08
N TRP A 92 -3.36 -8.55 -4.95
CA TRP A 92 -4.31 -8.26 -3.88
C TRP A 92 -3.83 -8.79 -2.51
N ARG A 93 -3.18 -9.96 -2.47
CA ARG A 93 -2.59 -10.48 -1.23
C ARG A 93 -1.39 -9.64 -0.80
N PHE A 94 -0.55 -9.24 -1.75
CA PHE A 94 0.55 -8.34 -1.48
C PHE A 94 0.07 -6.96 -0.99
N ALA A 95 -1.01 -6.43 -1.56
CA ALA A 95 -1.59 -5.14 -1.19
C ALA A 95 -2.09 -5.06 0.26
N LEU A 96 -2.36 -6.20 0.90
CA LEU A 96 -2.73 -6.25 2.32
C LEU A 96 -1.64 -5.62 3.21
N LEU A 97 -0.36 -5.81 2.88
CA LEU A 97 0.74 -5.29 3.69
C LEU A 97 0.76 -3.75 3.73
N PRO A 98 0.81 -3.01 2.58
CA PRO A 98 0.74 -1.55 2.60
C PRO A 98 -0.62 -1.05 3.13
N GLY A 99 -1.73 -1.75 2.89
CA GLY A 99 -3.05 -1.40 3.43
C GLY A 99 -3.09 -1.43 4.96
N ILE A 100 -2.61 -2.53 5.56
CA ILE A 100 -2.54 -2.69 7.02
C ILE A 100 -1.56 -1.68 7.63
N ALA A 101 -0.38 -1.49 7.01
CA ALA A 101 0.59 -0.51 7.48
C ALA A 101 0.00 0.91 7.48
N THR A 102 -0.71 1.29 6.40
CA THR A 102 -1.44 2.57 6.34
C THR A 102 -2.46 2.68 7.46
N ALA A 103 -3.30 1.65 7.66
CA ALA A 103 -4.33 1.67 8.69
C ALA A 103 -3.74 1.87 10.10
N ILE A 104 -2.65 1.17 10.42
CA ILE A 104 -1.97 1.30 11.72
C ILE A 104 -1.43 2.72 11.91
N VAL A 105 -0.72 3.27 10.93
CA VAL A 105 -0.14 4.61 11.03
C VAL A 105 -1.24 5.67 11.14
N VAL A 106 -2.28 5.59 10.30
CA VAL A 106 -3.40 6.53 10.35
C VAL A 106 -4.17 6.43 11.66
N PHE A 107 -4.36 5.22 12.21
CA PHE A 107 -4.96 5.04 13.53
C PHE A 107 -4.19 5.78 14.61
N VAL A 108 -2.87 5.56 14.66
CA VAL A 108 -2.00 6.22 15.64
C VAL A 108 -2.04 7.74 15.46
N LEU A 109 -1.95 8.24 14.23
CA LEU A 109 -2.06 9.68 13.94
C LEU A 109 -3.41 10.25 14.41
N SER A 110 -4.51 9.56 14.12
CA SER A 110 -5.86 10.00 14.47
C SER A 110 -6.08 10.07 15.99
N VAL A 111 -5.47 9.14 16.74
CA VAL A 111 -5.61 9.09 18.21
C VAL A 111 -4.64 10.05 18.90
N VAL A 112 -3.40 10.17 18.40
CA VAL A 112 -2.34 10.96 19.08
C VAL A 112 -2.38 12.43 18.68
N VAL A 113 -2.62 12.72 17.40
CA VAL A 113 -2.59 14.10 16.86
C VAL A 113 -4.00 14.63 16.64
N GLY A 114 -4.94 13.76 16.29
CA GLY A 114 -6.35 14.12 16.07
C GLY A 114 -7.16 14.11 17.37
N SER A 115 -8.27 14.80 17.36
CA SER A 115 -9.27 14.81 18.46
C SER A 115 -10.36 13.73 18.30
N SER A 116 -10.19 12.84 17.35
CA SER A 116 -11.22 11.88 16.90
C SER A 116 -11.32 10.68 17.84
N GLY A 117 -11.38 10.59 19.01
CA GLY A 117 -11.53 9.41 19.87
C GLY A 117 -11.20 8.03 19.21
N MET A 118 -11.14 6.98 19.97
CA MET A 118 -10.73 5.65 19.45
C MET A 118 -11.61 5.12 18.31
N PHE A 119 -12.93 5.33 18.39
CA PHE A 119 -13.85 4.82 17.35
C PHE A 119 -13.73 5.60 16.03
N GLY A 120 -13.65 6.95 16.11
CA GLY A 120 -13.43 7.78 14.94
C GLY A 120 -12.08 7.49 14.26
N GLY A 121 -11.02 7.35 15.08
CA GLY A 121 -9.70 6.96 14.61
C GLY A 121 -9.68 5.59 13.92
N ALA A 122 -10.39 4.59 14.48
CA ALA A 122 -10.49 3.27 13.87
C ALA A 122 -11.22 3.31 12.52
N PHE A 123 -12.32 4.04 12.42
CA PHE A 123 -13.04 4.20 11.15
C PHE A 123 -12.17 4.87 10.08
N THR A 124 -11.51 5.97 10.43
CA THR A 124 -10.59 6.69 9.55
C THR A 124 -9.44 5.78 9.08
N ALA A 125 -8.87 5.01 9.99
CA ALA A 125 -7.77 4.09 9.71
C ALA A 125 -8.19 2.99 8.72
N VAL A 126 -9.35 2.36 8.93
CA VAL A 126 -9.88 1.33 8.03
C VAL A 126 -10.14 1.90 6.64
N TRP A 127 -10.72 3.09 6.55
CA TRP A 127 -10.98 3.76 5.28
C TRP A 127 -9.68 4.03 4.50
N HIS A 128 -8.69 4.66 5.12
CA HIS A 128 -7.42 4.97 4.48
C HIS A 128 -6.61 3.70 4.13
N GLY A 129 -6.65 2.69 5.00
CA GLY A 129 -6.06 1.39 4.72
C GLY A 129 -6.69 0.70 3.52
N ALA A 130 -8.03 0.77 3.38
CA ALA A 130 -8.75 0.23 2.24
C ALA A 130 -8.41 0.96 0.93
N VAL A 131 -8.23 2.28 0.96
CA VAL A 131 -7.79 3.07 -0.19
C VAL A 131 -6.37 2.67 -0.61
N ALA A 132 -5.42 2.59 0.33
CA ALA A 132 -4.04 2.18 0.03
C ALA A 132 -3.99 0.74 -0.53
N TYR A 133 -4.78 -0.17 0.05
CA TYR A 133 -4.96 -1.54 -0.44
C TYR A 133 -5.48 -1.56 -1.89
N GLY A 134 -6.56 -0.84 -2.16
CA GLY A 134 -7.18 -0.77 -3.49
C GLY A 134 -6.21 -0.21 -4.54
N LEU A 135 -5.55 0.91 -4.24
CA LEU A 135 -4.58 1.53 -5.16
C LEU A 135 -3.42 0.57 -5.49
N THR A 136 -2.84 -0.07 -4.47
CA THR A 136 -1.74 -1.03 -4.67
C THR A 136 -2.19 -2.25 -5.47
N GLY A 137 -3.38 -2.80 -5.16
CA GLY A 137 -3.95 -3.95 -5.86
C GLY A 137 -4.24 -3.67 -7.33
N VAL A 138 -4.81 -2.50 -7.64
CA VAL A 138 -5.08 -2.07 -9.02
C VAL A 138 -3.78 -1.89 -9.80
N VAL A 139 -2.79 -1.19 -9.24
CA VAL A 139 -1.48 -1.01 -9.89
C VAL A 139 -0.84 -2.36 -10.20
N GLY A 140 -0.89 -3.30 -9.25
CA GLY A 140 -0.36 -4.65 -9.43
C GLY A 140 -1.07 -5.43 -10.53
N SER A 141 -2.40 -5.34 -10.59
CA SER A 141 -3.22 -6.00 -11.62
C SER A 141 -2.91 -5.48 -13.02
N VAL A 142 -2.79 -4.16 -13.18
CA VAL A 142 -2.44 -3.51 -14.46
C VAL A 142 -1.01 -3.87 -14.88
N ALA A 143 -0.06 -3.89 -13.95
CA ALA A 143 1.33 -4.28 -14.24
C ALA A 143 1.44 -5.73 -14.73
N GLY A 144 0.63 -6.64 -14.15
CA GLY A 144 0.59 -8.05 -14.55
C GLY A 144 0.03 -8.27 -15.97
N THR A 145 -0.97 -7.51 -16.38
CA THR A 145 -1.63 -7.67 -17.70
C THR A 145 -0.76 -7.20 -18.87
N ARG A 146 0.07 -6.16 -18.69
CA ARG A 146 0.97 -5.67 -19.75
C ARG A 146 1.96 -6.72 -20.22
N LYS A 147 2.46 -7.57 -19.32
CA LYS A 147 3.48 -8.60 -19.64
C LYS A 147 2.91 -9.80 -20.42
N ARG A 148 1.58 -10.03 -20.40
CA ARG A 148 0.93 -11.10 -21.16
C ARG A 148 0.70 -10.75 -22.63
N ARG A 149 0.64 -9.45 -22.98
CA ARG A 149 0.40 -8.98 -24.35
C ARG A 149 1.66 -8.93 -25.22
N THR A 150 2.86 -9.05 -24.64
CA THR A 150 4.16 -8.98 -25.35
C THR A 150 4.78 -10.37 -25.58
N LYS A 151 4.05 -11.44 -25.36
CA LYS A 151 4.38 -12.83 -25.72
C LYS A 151 3.39 -13.36 -26.74
#